data_5a7e933ddb54b66a498f76867ef5c08f
#
_entry.id   5a7e933ddb54b66a498f76867ef5c08f
#
_cell.length_a   1.000
_cell.length_b   1.000
_cell.length_c   1.000
_cell.angle_alpha   90.00
_cell.angle_beta   90.00
_cell.angle_gamma   90.00
#
_symmetry.space_group_name_H-M   'P 1'
#
loop_
_entity.id
_entity.type
_entity.pdbx_description
1 polymer ?
#
loop_
_entity_poly.entity_id
_entity_poly.type
_entity_poly.pdbx_seq_one_letter_code
_entity_poly.pdbx_strand_id
1 'polypeptide(L)'
;MTENYFEVLRPGINTTFQDSGRKNFYHIGIPFSGAMDNRNFVIANALSNNKKNNPVIEFALQGPKLRFKGDKVYFNVTGDVNFQILRKNKIEEGVCYQNIVLENNDCLDLISTNRSVYGYLSVNASFKIDFYLDSCSVNTKAEIGANLSLIHI
;
A
#
# COMPACT_ATOMS: atom_id res chain seq x y z
N MET A 1 -3.28 22.32 -9.86
CA MET A 1 -3.52 21.33 -8.80
C MET A 1 -2.19 20.70 -8.42
N THR A 2 -1.86 20.74 -7.16
CA THR A 2 -0.66 20.02 -6.66
C THR A 2 -0.93 18.53 -6.78
N GLU A 3 -0.04 17.81 -7.44
CA GLU A 3 -0.13 16.36 -7.57
C GLU A 3 0.15 15.73 -6.21
N ASN A 4 -0.71 14.82 -5.76
CA ASN A 4 -0.53 14.07 -4.52
C ASN A 4 0.39 12.88 -4.77
N TYR A 5 1.42 12.71 -3.94
CA TYR A 5 2.32 11.56 -4.03
C TYR A 5 2.99 11.23 -2.69
N PHE A 6 3.52 10.03 -2.60
CA PHE A 6 4.43 9.64 -1.53
C PHE A 6 5.87 9.59 -2.03
N GLU A 7 6.76 10.24 -1.31
CA GLU A 7 8.20 10.07 -1.41
C GLU A 7 8.62 8.90 -0.53
N VAL A 8 9.31 7.91 -1.11
CA VAL A 8 9.75 6.71 -0.39
C VAL A 8 11.08 7.01 0.32
N LEU A 9 11.03 7.13 1.65
CA LEU A 9 12.21 7.36 2.48
C LEU A 9 12.91 6.05 2.87
N ARG A 10 12.15 4.97 3.02
CA ARG A 10 12.61 3.60 3.23
C ARG A 10 11.63 2.65 2.54
N PRO A 11 12.09 1.72 1.69
CA PRO A 11 11.17 0.88 0.93
C PRO A 11 10.48 -0.21 1.77
N GLY A 12 11.03 -0.59 2.94
CA GLY A 12 10.54 -1.72 3.70
C GLY A 12 10.98 -3.07 3.12
N ILE A 13 10.34 -4.15 3.59
CA ILE A 13 10.63 -5.51 3.15
C ILE A 13 9.48 -6.02 2.29
N ASN A 14 9.82 -6.49 1.08
CA ASN A 14 8.87 -7.03 0.10
C ASN A 14 7.63 -6.14 -0.09
N THR A 15 7.87 -4.83 -0.18
CA THR A 15 6.82 -3.84 -0.39
C THR A 15 6.45 -3.80 -1.87
N THR A 16 5.19 -4.10 -2.17
CA THR A 16 4.70 -4.25 -3.53
C THR A 16 3.29 -3.69 -3.67
N PHE A 17 2.92 -3.29 -4.89
CA PHE A 17 1.51 -3.06 -5.20
C PHE A 17 0.81 -4.39 -5.43
N GLN A 18 -0.35 -4.55 -4.82
CA GLN A 18 -1.19 -5.73 -4.97
C GLN A 18 -2.65 -5.35 -5.20
N ASP A 19 -3.30 -6.16 -6.02
CA ASP A 19 -4.74 -6.18 -6.22
C ASP A 19 -5.28 -7.61 -6.05
N SER A 20 -6.37 -7.98 -6.67
CA SER A 20 -6.92 -9.35 -6.60
C SER A 20 -6.19 -10.35 -7.50
N GLY A 21 -5.12 -9.94 -8.18
CA GLY A 21 -4.29 -10.79 -9.02
C GLY A 21 -4.82 -11.00 -10.45
N ARG A 22 -3.98 -11.67 -11.27
CA ARG A 22 -4.23 -11.99 -12.67
C ARG A 22 -5.02 -13.26 -12.80
N LYS A 23 -6.12 -13.20 -13.53
CA LYS A 23 -6.98 -14.38 -13.78
C LYS A 23 -6.80 -14.87 -15.21
N ASN A 24 -6.97 -16.17 -15.41
CA ASN A 24 -7.01 -16.80 -16.73
C ASN A 24 -5.68 -16.85 -17.53
N PHE A 25 -4.53 -16.68 -16.89
CA PHE A 25 -3.23 -16.72 -17.58
C PHE A 25 -2.34 -17.90 -17.19
N TYR A 26 -2.81 -18.83 -16.35
CA TYR A 26 -2.05 -20.01 -15.93
C TYR A 26 -1.60 -20.89 -17.08
N HIS A 27 -2.43 -21.00 -18.12
CA HIS A 27 -2.16 -21.84 -19.28
C HIS A 27 -0.94 -21.37 -20.09
N ILE A 28 -0.49 -20.13 -19.92
CA ILE A 28 0.74 -19.60 -20.54
C ILE A 28 1.86 -19.38 -19.50
N GLY A 29 1.75 -19.94 -18.30
CA GLY A 29 2.79 -19.90 -17.27
C GLY A 29 2.86 -18.61 -16.47
N ILE A 30 1.88 -17.70 -16.58
CA ILE A 30 1.87 -16.46 -15.80
C ILE A 30 1.22 -16.71 -14.44
N PRO A 31 1.90 -16.36 -13.31
CA PRO A 31 1.37 -16.59 -11.98
C PRO A 31 0.17 -15.66 -11.68
N PHE A 32 -0.74 -16.15 -10.85
CA PHE A 32 -1.91 -15.40 -10.42
C PHE A 32 -1.54 -14.10 -9.70
N SER A 33 -0.50 -14.14 -8.84
CA SER A 33 -0.11 -13.01 -7.96
C SER A 33 -1.29 -12.57 -7.07
N GLY A 34 -1.34 -11.27 -6.72
CA GLY A 34 -2.42 -10.75 -5.87
C GLY A 34 -2.04 -10.73 -4.39
N ALA A 35 -2.87 -10.05 -3.61
CA ALA A 35 -2.66 -9.91 -2.18
C ALA A 35 -2.61 -11.25 -1.46
N MET A 36 -1.60 -11.45 -0.63
CA MET A 36 -1.39 -12.69 0.13
C MET A 36 -2.45 -12.90 1.21
N ASP A 37 -2.87 -11.83 1.89
CA ASP A 37 -4.00 -11.84 2.81
C ASP A 37 -5.19 -11.10 2.18
N ASN A 38 -5.99 -11.85 1.45
CA ASN A 38 -7.15 -11.31 0.76
C ASN A 38 -8.17 -10.65 1.70
N ARG A 39 -8.28 -11.11 2.96
CA ARG A 39 -9.19 -10.52 3.95
C ARG A 39 -8.77 -9.09 4.27
N ASN A 40 -7.52 -8.87 4.64
CA ASN A 40 -7.01 -7.55 4.97
C ASN A 40 -6.97 -6.61 3.75
N PHE A 41 -6.68 -7.14 2.57
CA PHE A 41 -6.81 -6.40 1.30
C PHE A 41 -8.23 -5.87 1.06
N VAL A 42 -9.24 -6.73 1.21
CA VAL A 42 -10.64 -6.32 1.02
C VAL A 42 -11.08 -5.30 2.06
N ILE A 43 -10.72 -5.50 3.33
CA ILE A 43 -11.03 -4.56 4.41
C ILE A 43 -10.37 -3.20 4.17
N ALA A 44 -9.11 -3.15 3.74
CA ALA A 44 -8.39 -1.92 3.43
C ALA A 44 -9.12 -1.08 2.38
N ASN A 45 -9.55 -1.71 1.29
CA ASN A 45 -10.31 -1.03 0.24
C ASN A 45 -11.71 -0.59 0.71
N ALA A 46 -12.39 -1.42 1.51
CA ALA A 46 -13.70 -1.07 2.06
C ALA A 46 -13.63 0.16 2.98
N LEU A 47 -12.62 0.22 3.85
CA LEU A 47 -12.39 1.37 4.75
C LEU A 47 -12.07 2.65 3.96
N SER A 48 -11.32 2.56 2.88
CA SER A 48 -11.02 3.69 1.99
C SER A 48 -12.18 4.08 1.08
N ASN A 49 -13.31 3.37 1.11
CA ASN A 49 -14.43 3.52 0.18
C ASN A 49 -14.01 3.38 -1.30
N ASN A 50 -13.04 2.54 -1.55
CA ASN A 50 -12.52 2.25 -2.88
C ASN A 50 -13.30 1.12 -3.58
N LYS A 51 -13.07 0.97 -4.88
CA LYS A 51 -13.52 -0.22 -5.62
C LYS A 51 -12.86 -1.47 -5.05
N LYS A 52 -13.53 -2.63 -5.11
CA LYS A 52 -13.05 -3.90 -4.54
C LYS A 52 -11.65 -4.33 -4.99
N ASN A 53 -11.26 -3.96 -6.20
CA ASN A 53 -9.96 -4.33 -6.78
C ASN A 53 -9.00 -3.15 -6.89
N ASN A 54 -9.19 -2.12 -6.08
CA ASN A 54 -8.27 -0.98 -6.10
C ASN A 54 -6.90 -1.39 -5.57
N PRO A 55 -5.80 -0.99 -6.21
CA PRO A 55 -4.46 -1.29 -5.75
C PRO A 55 -4.19 -0.83 -4.32
N VAL A 56 -3.50 -1.66 -3.56
CA VAL A 56 -2.97 -1.34 -2.22
C VAL A 56 -1.48 -1.62 -2.17
N ILE A 57 -0.79 -1.05 -1.21
CA ILE A 57 0.59 -1.42 -0.90
C ILE A 57 0.56 -2.57 0.11
N GLU A 58 1.15 -3.71 -0.27
CA GLU A 58 1.41 -4.86 0.59
C GLU A 58 2.88 -4.85 1.01
N PHE A 59 3.16 -5.18 2.26
CA PHE A 59 4.53 -5.33 2.78
C PHE A 59 4.59 -6.50 3.76
N ALA A 60 5.81 -7.04 3.93
CA ALA A 60 6.05 -8.15 4.84
C ALA A 60 7.00 -7.72 5.98
N LEU A 61 6.65 -8.02 7.23
CA LEU A 61 7.42 -7.81 8.45
C LEU A 61 7.73 -6.34 8.77
N GLN A 62 8.39 -5.61 7.86
CA GLN A 62 8.66 -4.17 7.98
C GLN A 62 8.13 -3.44 6.76
N GLY A 63 7.28 -2.46 6.98
CA GLY A 63 6.71 -1.67 5.90
C GLY A 63 7.58 -0.47 5.48
N PRO A 64 7.15 0.25 4.45
CA PRO A 64 7.84 1.44 3.99
C PRO A 64 7.71 2.61 4.97
N LYS A 65 8.67 3.53 4.88
CA LYS A 65 8.54 4.87 5.45
C LYS A 65 8.32 5.85 4.31
N LEU A 66 7.22 6.58 4.38
CA LEU A 66 6.70 7.42 3.31
C LEU A 66 6.52 8.84 3.79
N ARG A 67 6.91 9.83 2.98
CA ARG A 67 6.56 11.23 3.20
C ARG A 67 5.46 11.63 2.23
N PHE A 68 4.36 12.10 2.75
CA PHE A 68 3.28 12.61 1.91
C PHE A 68 3.58 14.02 1.38
N LYS A 69 3.34 14.22 0.11
CA LYS A 69 3.40 15.50 -0.58
C LYS A 69 2.08 15.74 -1.30
N GLY A 70 1.46 16.86 -1.01
CA GLY A 70 0.18 17.23 -1.58
C GLY A 70 -0.69 17.99 -0.57
N ASP A 71 -1.97 18.07 -0.83
CA ASP A 71 -2.91 18.78 0.05
C ASP A 71 -3.26 17.93 1.27
N LYS A 72 -4.04 16.88 1.07
CA LYS A 72 -4.38 15.88 2.10
C LYS A 72 -4.79 14.57 1.47
N VAL A 73 -4.57 13.47 2.20
CA VAL A 73 -5.05 12.14 1.83
C VAL A 73 -5.50 11.39 3.09
N TYR A 74 -6.59 10.63 2.97
CA TYR A 74 -6.98 9.67 4.00
C TYR A 74 -6.37 8.32 3.67
N PHE A 75 -5.86 7.66 4.69
CA PHE A 75 -5.30 6.33 4.57
C PHE A 75 -5.77 5.44 5.70
N ASN A 76 -5.65 4.14 5.52
CA ASN A 76 -5.75 3.16 6.60
C ASN A 76 -4.68 2.08 6.43
N VAL A 77 -4.37 1.45 7.56
CA VAL A 77 -3.49 0.29 7.63
C VAL A 77 -4.29 -0.89 8.15
N THR A 78 -4.22 -2.02 7.45
CA THR A 78 -4.84 -3.27 7.87
C THR A 78 -3.80 -4.36 8.08
N GLY A 79 -4.11 -5.33 8.93
CA GLY A 79 -3.15 -6.27 9.50
C GLY A 79 -2.83 -5.88 10.94
N ASP A 80 -2.00 -6.68 11.61
CA ASP A 80 -1.50 -6.38 12.96
C ASP A 80 -0.15 -5.66 12.84
N VAL A 81 -0.20 -4.33 12.67
CA VAL A 81 0.94 -3.49 12.29
C VAL A 81 1.18 -2.40 13.33
N ASN A 82 2.43 -2.25 13.75
CA ASN A 82 2.89 -1.09 14.49
C ASN A 82 3.32 0.00 13.51
N PHE A 83 2.72 1.17 13.61
CA PHE A 83 3.09 2.31 12.78
C PHE A 83 2.89 3.62 13.50
N GLN A 84 3.57 4.64 13.02
CA GLN A 84 3.52 5.99 13.57
C GLN A 84 3.45 7.04 12.46
N ILE A 85 2.91 8.20 12.82
CA ILE A 85 2.84 9.36 11.96
C ILE A 85 3.68 10.46 12.60
N LEU A 86 4.67 10.94 11.85
CA LEU A 86 5.54 12.04 12.27
C LEU A 86 5.02 13.33 11.64
N ARG A 87 4.48 14.22 12.45
CA ARG A 87 3.92 15.52 12.06
C ARG A 87 4.75 16.62 12.67
N LYS A 88 5.44 17.43 11.84
CA LYS A 88 6.29 18.53 12.35
C LYS A 88 7.17 18.05 13.52
N ASN A 89 6.77 18.36 14.76
CA ASN A 89 7.51 18.02 15.98
C ASN A 89 6.76 17.00 16.87
N LYS A 90 5.74 16.33 16.37
CA LYS A 90 4.92 15.38 17.12
C LYS A 90 4.95 14.02 16.45
N ILE A 91 5.05 12.97 17.28
CA ILE A 91 4.90 11.57 16.85
C ILE A 91 3.56 11.09 17.41
N GLU A 92 2.75 10.53 16.53
CA GLU A 92 1.45 9.94 16.88
C GLU A 92 1.50 8.45 16.54
N GLU A 93 1.15 7.60 17.50
CA GLU A 93 0.96 6.17 17.23
C GLU A 93 -0.28 5.97 16.39
N GLY A 94 -0.17 5.13 15.37
CA GLY A 94 -1.26 4.79 14.50
C GLY A 94 -2.10 3.64 15.01
N VAL A 95 -3.38 3.62 14.66
CA VAL A 95 -4.31 2.54 14.99
C VAL A 95 -4.77 1.87 13.69
N CYS A 96 -4.56 0.56 13.60
CA CYS A 96 -5.01 -0.24 12.46
C CYS A 96 -6.54 -0.20 12.30
N TYR A 97 -7.01 -0.41 11.07
CA TYR A 97 -8.44 -0.45 10.71
C TYR A 97 -9.21 0.86 10.93
N GLN A 98 -8.50 1.98 10.96
CA GLN A 98 -9.09 3.32 11.05
C GLN A 98 -8.59 4.20 9.92
N ASN A 99 -9.46 5.07 9.41
CA ASN A 99 -9.06 6.10 8.46
C ASN A 99 -8.41 7.27 9.21
N ILE A 100 -7.19 7.60 8.80
CA ILE A 100 -6.38 8.67 9.36
C ILE A 100 -6.00 9.61 8.22
N VAL A 101 -5.91 10.91 8.49
CA VAL A 101 -5.51 11.91 7.48
C VAL A 101 -4.00 12.13 7.55
N LEU A 102 -3.36 12.28 6.37
CA LEU A 102 -2.03 12.88 6.22
C LEU A 102 -2.16 14.23 5.52
N GLU A 103 -1.37 15.18 6.02
CA GLU A 103 -1.18 16.49 5.45
C GLU A 103 0.22 16.62 4.84
N ASN A 104 0.45 17.70 4.10
CA ASN A 104 1.72 17.92 3.42
C ASN A 104 2.93 17.85 4.37
N ASN A 105 3.91 17.05 3.99
CA ASN A 105 5.14 16.73 4.73
C ASN A 105 4.97 15.78 5.94
N ASP A 106 3.78 15.29 6.24
CA ASP A 106 3.65 14.21 7.21
C ASP A 106 4.41 12.97 6.75
N CYS A 107 5.07 12.29 7.69
CA CYS A 107 5.74 11.03 7.42
C CYS A 107 4.98 9.89 8.08
N LEU A 108 4.61 8.89 7.29
CA LEU A 108 4.07 7.62 7.74
C LEU A 108 5.21 6.60 7.84
N ASP A 109 5.43 6.04 9.01
CA ASP A 109 6.44 5.02 9.26
C ASP A 109 5.77 3.70 9.66
N LEU A 110 5.75 2.74 8.73
CA LEU A 110 5.22 1.41 8.96
C LEU A 110 6.34 0.54 9.54
N ILE A 111 6.40 0.45 10.88
CA ILE A 111 7.57 -0.02 11.62
C ILE A 111 7.72 -1.53 11.53
N SER A 112 6.66 -2.26 11.89
CA SER A 112 6.70 -3.73 11.90
C SER A 112 5.29 -4.32 11.92
N THR A 113 5.19 -5.54 11.44
CA THR A 113 4.04 -6.41 11.78
C THR A 113 4.30 -7.11 13.11
N ASN A 114 3.24 -7.52 13.81
CA ASN A 114 3.33 -8.28 15.05
C ASN A 114 3.01 -9.76 14.85
N ARG A 115 1.72 -10.13 14.87
CA ARG A 115 1.28 -11.51 14.70
C ARG A 115 1.03 -11.88 13.24
N SER A 116 0.78 -10.88 12.39
CA SER A 116 0.65 -11.09 10.95
C SER A 116 2.01 -11.01 10.27
N VAL A 117 2.18 -11.70 9.14
CA VAL A 117 3.36 -11.54 8.29
C VAL A 117 3.19 -10.35 7.38
N TYR A 118 1.98 -10.11 6.88
CA TYR A 118 1.66 -9.06 5.92
C TYR A 118 0.88 -7.92 6.55
N GLY A 119 1.16 -6.72 6.07
CA GLY A 119 0.39 -5.51 6.32
C GLY A 119 0.02 -4.83 5.01
N TYR A 120 -1.04 -4.02 5.04
CA TYR A 120 -1.58 -3.33 3.87
C TYR A 120 -1.77 -1.86 4.17
N LEU A 121 -1.40 -1.02 3.21
CA LEU A 121 -1.68 0.41 3.22
C LEU A 121 -2.60 0.74 2.05
N SER A 122 -3.76 1.29 2.34
CA SER A 122 -4.72 1.80 1.37
C SER A 122 -4.93 3.31 1.57
N VAL A 123 -5.20 4.01 0.48
CA VAL A 123 -5.58 5.43 0.49
C VAL A 123 -6.98 5.60 -0.12
N ASN A 124 -7.69 6.67 0.22
CA ASN A 124 -9.00 7.00 -0.34
C ASN A 124 -8.92 7.57 -1.77
N ALA A 125 -8.08 6.97 -2.57
CA ALA A 125 -7.80 7.31 -3.95
C ALA A 125 -7.23 6.09 -4.64
N SER A 126 -6.82 6.20 -5.90
CA SER A 126 -6.11 5.13 -6.59
C SER A 126 -4.66 5.51 -6.83
N PHE A 127 -3.74 4.60 -6.57
CA PHE A 127 -2.36 4.76 -6.98
C PHE A 127 -2.27 4.77 -8.51
N LYS A 128 -1.50 5.71 -9.06
CA LYS A 128 -1.22 5.78 -10.50
C LYS A 128 -0.12 4.79 -10.86
N ILE A 129 -0.51 3.59 -11.23
CA ILE A 129 0.36 2.48 -11.59
C ILE A 129 -0.13 1.80 -12.86
N ASP A 130 0.81 1.26 -13.62
CA ASP A 130 0.51 0.52 -14.82
C ASP A 130 -0.06 -0.86 -14.51
N PHE A 131 -1.03 -1.27 -15.32
CA PHE A 131 -1.63 -2.60 -15.27
C PHE A 131 -1.03 -3.45 -16.38
N TYR A 132 -0.67 -4.66 -16.02
CA TYR A 132 -0.23 -5.68 -16.96
C TYR A 132 -1.13 -6.90 -16.84
N LEU A 133 -1.76 -7.29 -17.94
CA LEU A 133 -2.76 -8.38 -17.97
C LEU A 133 -3.85 -8.20 -16.89
N ASP A 134 -4.49 -7.05 -16.94
CA ASP A 134 -5.61 -6.64 -16.06
C ASP A 134 -5.29 -6.59 -14.55
N SER A 135 -4.01 -6.56 -14.16
CA SER A 135 -3.59 -6.49 -12.77
C SER A 135 -2.34 -5.63 -12.60
N CYS A 136 -2.29 -4.90 -11.48
CA CYS A 136 -1.09 -4.19 -11.04
C CYS A 136 -0.21 -5.04 -10.12
N SER A 137 -0.67 -6.24 -9.73
CA SER A 137 0.05 -7.09 -8.78
C SER A 137 1.48 -7.39 -9.21
N VAL A 138 2.41 -7.10 -8.31
CA VAL A 138 3.83 -7.34 -8.50
C VAL A 138 4.15 -8.80 -8.22
N ASN A 139 4.95 -9.42 -9.07
CA ASN A 139 5.57 -10.71 -8.83
C ASN A 139 7.08 -10.58 -9.05
N THR A 140 7.82 -10.55 -7.98
CA THR A 140 9.28 -10.32 -8.03
C THR A 140 10.05 -11.46 -8.69
N LYS A 141 9.54 -12.71 -8.65
CA LYS A 141 10.17 -13.85 -9.30
C LYS A 141 9.95 -13.85 -10.81
N ALA A 142 8.81 -13.35 -11.26
CA ALA A 142 8.50 -13.26 -12.69
C ALA A 142 8.89 -11.90 -13.29
N GLU A 143 9.48 -11.00 -12.48
CA GLU A 143 9.86 -9.64 -12.86
C GLU A 143 8.70 -8.81 -13.45
N ILE A 144 7.48 -9.04 -12.93
CA ILE A 144 6.27 -8.35 -13.37
C ILE A 144 5.88 -7.33 -12.31
N GLY A 145 5.66 -6.07 -12.71
CA GLY A 145 5.09 -5.00 -11.88
C GLY A 145 5.95 -3.74 -11.78
N ALA A 146 5.44 -2.75 -11.06
CA ALA A 146 6.02 -1.41 -10.96
C ALA A 146 7.10 -1.32 -9.86
N ASN A 147 8.11 -0.48 -10.09
CA ASN A 147 9.13 -0.13 -9.10
C ASN A 147 8.61 0.96 -8.14
N LEU A 148 8.99 0.83 -6.87
CA LEU A 148 8.66 1.76 -5.79
C LEU A 148 9.75 2.83 -5.64
N SER A 149 9.72 3.90 -6.41
CA SER A 149 10.59 5.06 -6.17
C SER A 149 9.79 6.31 -5.79
N LEU A 150 8.71 6.56 -6.49
CA LEU A 150 7.74 7.63 -6.26
C LEU A 150 6.35 7.03 -6.45
N ILE A 151 5.47 7.24 -5.48
CA ILE A 151 4.12 6.67 -5.49
C ILE A 151 3.13 7.80 -5.70
N HIS A 152 2.64 7.97 -6.92
CA HIS A 152 1.61 8.95 -7.26
C HIS A 152 0.21 8.44 -6.87
N ILE A 153 -0.61 9.37 -6.41
CA ILE A 153 -1.99 9.12 -5.97
C ILE A 153 -2.97 9.90 -6.87
#